data_96e47bae192bb00e9c397500a16cab7a
#
_entry.id   96e47bae192bb00e9c397500a16cab7a
#
_cell.length_a   1.000
_cell.length_b   1.000
_cell.length_c   1.000
_cell.angle_alpha   90.00
_cell.angle_beta   90.00
_cell.angle_gamma   90.00
#
_symmetry.space_group_name_H-M   'P 1'
#
loop_
_entity.id
_entity.type
_entity.pdbx_description
1 polymer ?
#
loop_
_entity_poly.entity_id
_entity_poly.type
_entity_poly.pdbx_seq_one_letter_code
_entity_poly.pdbx_strand_id
1 'polypeptide(L)'
;MRDLGKLISSVDEDIAWRKKEVAKIISMDNESDSELIVKLSLLLLYSHWEGCVKNLCKLYLSYVSDLSINLSDLTENYKVIALKGKIKEMFNSRDSLTMTSELSFIKFLDGADQEIFKVSNNFSKSDKDTSIINTKSNLNYKVFTSFLEIIGIGRKECLQTQEQYIDVKLLN
;
A
#
# COMPACT_ATOMS: atom_id res chain seq x y z
N MET A 1 5.52 -7.35 13.60
CA MET A 1 5.07 -6.14 14.37
C MET A 1 3.66 -6.42 14.90
N ARG A 2 3.53 -7.22 15.99
CA ARG A 2 2.21 -7.58 16.57
C ARG A 2 1.59 -6.48 17.45
N ASP A 3 2.25 -5.33 17.53
CA ASP A 3 1.89 -4.22 18.42
C ASP A 3 1.38 -3.05 17.55
N LEU A 4 0.14 -2.67 17.77
CA LEU A 4 -0.50 -1.54 17.09
C LEU A 4 0.26 -0.23 17.39
N GLY A 5 0.80 -0.07 18.59
CA GLY A 5 1.60 1.09 18.96
C GLY A 5 2.84 1.25 18.08
N LYS A 6 3.49 0.14 17.71
CA LYS A 6 4.63 0.17 16.79
C LYS A 6 4.23 0.51 15.36
N LEU A 7 3.05 0.06 14.91
CA LEU A 7 2.52 0.47 13.60
C LEU A 7 2.29 1.97 13.58
N ILE A 8 1.60 2.52 14.59
CA ILE A 8 1.31 3.95 14.70
C ILE A 8 2.62 4.75 14.73
N SER A 9 3.60 4.35 15.55
CA SER A 9 4.92 5.01 15.63
C SER A 9 5.62 5.04 14.25
N SER A 10 5.60 3.92 13.51
CA SER A 10 6.22 3.85 12.18
C SER A 10 5.51 4.77 11.15
N VAL A 11 4.19 4.90 11.27
CA VAL A 11 3.39 5.82 10.45
C VAL A 11 3.73 7.27 10.79
N ASP A 12 3.77 7.60 12.08
CA ASP A 12 4.10 8.96 12.55
C ASP A 12 5.50 9.38 12.15
N GLU A 13 6.48 8.49 12.24
CA GLU A 13 7.85 8.72 11.78
C GLU A 13 7.91 9.01 10.28
N ASP A 14 7.20 8.22 9.44
CA ASP A 14 7.15 8.44 7.98
C ASP A 14 6.50 9.79 7.64
N ILE A 15 5.42 10.16 8.31
CA ILE A 15 4.75 11.43 8.11
C ILE A 15 5.62 12.61 8.58
N ALA A 16 6.27 12.47 9.74
CA ALA A 16 7.07 13.54 10.34
C ALA A 16 8.26 13.95 9.46
N TRP A 17 9.03 12.99 8.95
CA TRP A 17 10.17 13.32 8.09
C TRP A 17 9.72 13.95 6.76
N ARG A 18 8.61 13.47 6.17
CA ARG A 18 8.03 14.05 4.94
C ARG A 18 7.58 15.50 5.14
N LYS A 19 6.87 15.76 6.24
CA LYS A 19 6.47 17.13 6.62
C LYS A 19 7.70 18.03 6.77
N LYS A 20 8.77 17.54 7.39
CA LYS A 20 10.02 18.30 7.56
C LYS A 20 10.68 18.65 6.21
N GLU A 21 10.69 17.72 5.25
CA GLU A 21 11.25 17.99 3.92
C GLU A 21 10.41 18.98 3.13
N VAL A 22 9.09 18.82 3.12
CA VAL A 22 8.18 19.78 2.47
C VAL A 22 8.33 21.17 3.07
N ALA A 23 8.40 21.29 4.41
CA ALA A 23 8.59 22.57 5.08
C ALA A 23 9.91 23.26 4.70
N LYS A 24 11.00 22.50 4.52
CA LYS A 24 12.28 23.06 4.07
C LYS A 24 12.18 23.73 2.71
N ILE A 25 11.46 23.09 1.76
CA ILE A 25 11.31 23.65 0.41
C ILE A 25 10.46 24.92 0.44
N ILE A 26 9.36 24.91 1.19
CA ILE A 26 8.54 26.11 1.37
C ILE A 26 9.36 27.25 1.97
N SER A 27 10.33 26.97 2.85
CA SER A 27 11.22 27.98 3.45
C SER A 27 12.35 28.46 2.55
N MET A 28 12.58 27.83 1.40
CA MET A 28 13.60 28.21 0.40
C MET A 28 13.10 29.28 -0.58
N ASP A 29 11.90 29.82 -0.39
CA ASP A 29 11.31 30.86 -1.24
C ASP A 29 12.12 32.16 -1.13
N ASN A 30 13.13 32.25 -1.98
CA ASN A 30 13.89 33.49 -2.22
C ASN A 30 13.46 34.08 -3.58
N GLU A 31 13.17 35.35 -3.62
CA GLU A 31 12.49 36.10 -4.67
C GLU A 31 13.03 35.96 -6.13
N SER A 32 14.16 35.30 -6.37
CA SER A 32 14.82 35.32 -7.68
C SER A 32 14.37 34.20 -8.65
N ASP A 33 13.77 33.07 -8.19
CA ASP A 33 13.40 31.94 -9.07
C ASP A 33 12.08 31.29 -8.65
N SER A 34 11.04 32.06 -8.36
CA SER A 34 9.76 31.58 -7.82
C SER A 34 9.09 30.52 -8.68
N GLU A 35 9.16 30.60 -10.01
CA GLU A 35 8.55 29.62 -10.92
C GLU A 35 9.25 28.25 -10.85
N LEU A 36 10.58 28.23 -10.78
CA LEU A 36 11.35 26.99 -10.65
C LEU A 36 11.08 26.33 -9.29
N ILE A 37 11.04 27.12 -8.21
CA ILE A 37 10.76 26.63 -6.86
C ILE A 37 9.35 26.03 -6.80
N VAL A 38 8.34 26.66 -7.38
CA VAL A 38 6.98 26.11 -7.45
C VAL A 38 6.95 24.78 -8.20
N LYS A 39 7.62 24.67 -9.35
CA LYS A 39 7.70 23.41 -10.12
C LYS A 39 8.38 22.30 -9.31
N LEU A 40 9.50 22.58 -8.67
CA LEU A 40 10.21 21.62 -7.82
C LEU A 40 9.37 21.20 -6.60
N SER A 41 8.66 22.15 -5.98
CA SER A 41 7.77 21.88 -4.85
C SER A 41 6.63 20.94 -5.24
N LEU A 42 6.02 21.14 -6.41
CA LEU A 42 4.97 20.25 -6.92
C LEU A 42 5.49 18.84 -7.18
N LEU A 43 6.66 18.70 -7.82
CA LEU A 43 7.28 17.38 -8.05
C LEU A 43 7.60 16.66 -6.75
N LEU A 44 8.14 17.38 -5.77
CA LEU A 44 8.45 16.81 -4.46
C LEU A 44 7.19 16.43 -3.70
N LEU A 45 6.18 17.27 -3.69
CA LEU A 45 4.90 17.00 -3.03
C LEU A 45 4.24 15.75 -3.61
N TYR A 46 4.28 15.59 -4.94
CA TYR A 46 3.79 14.37 -5.58
C TYR A 46 4.60 13.14 -5.17
N SER A 47 5.92 13.24 -5.16
CA SER A 47 6.81 12.14 -4.74
C SER A 47 6.56 11.72 -3.29
N HIS A 48 6.38 12.70 -2.39
CA HIS A 48 6.05 12.42 -0.99
C HIS A 48 4.66 11.80 -0.85
N TRP A 49 3.67 12.28 -1.59
CA TRP A 49 2.33 11.71 -1.62
C TRP A 49 2.37 10.24 -2.07
N GLU A 50 2.97 9.95 -3.21
CA GLU A 50 3.10 8.59 -3.73
C GLU A 50 3.85 7.69 -2.76
N GLY A 51 5.00 8.14 -2.26
CA GLY A 51 5.81 7.40 -1.31
C GLY A 51 5.10 7.13 0.01
N CYS A 52 4.35 8.11 0.54
CA CYS A 52 3.55 7.98 1.75
C CYS A 52 2.48 6.90 1.60
N VAL A 53 1.67 6.97 0.55
CA VAL A 53 0.61 5.99 0.29
C VAL A 53 1.18 4.58 0.15
N LYS A 54 2.26 4.41 -0.62
CA LYS A 54 2.94 3.10 -0.77
C LYS A 54 3.41 2.56 0.58
N ASN A 55 4.08 3.40 1.37
CA ASN A 55 4.64 2.97 2.65
C ASN A 55 3.55 2.61 3.66
N LEU A 56 2.50 3.43 3.78
CA LEU A 56 1.36 3.16 4.65
C LEU A 56 0.69 1.81 4.31
N CYS A 57 0.42 1.55 3.04
CA CYS A 57 -0.16 0.28 2.61
C CYS A 57 0.76 -0.91 2.94
N LYS A 58 2.08 -0.76 2.75
CA LYS A 58 3.05 -1.81 3.07
C LYS A 58 3.17 -2.07 4.57
N LEU A 59 3.23 -1.02 5.38
CA LEU A 59 3.26 -1.13 6.84
C LEU A 59 2.01 -1.84 7.36
N TYR A 60 0.85 -1.45 6.86
CA TYR A 60 -0.43 -2.07 7.25
C TYR A 60 -0.50 -3.56 6.88
N LEU A 61 -0.18 -3.94 5.63
CA LEU A 61 -0.16 -5.34 5.22
C LEU A 61 0.87 -6.17 6.01
N SER A 62 2.03 -5.59 6.34
CA SER A 62 3.02 -6.24 7.20
C SER A 62 2.50 -6.44 8.62
N TYR A 63 1.79 -5.45 9.16
CA TYR A 63 1.15 -5.57 10.46
C TYR A 63 0.13 -6.70 10.48
N VAL A 64 -0.79 -6.75 9.51
CA VAL A 64 -1.79 -7.84 9.41
C VAL A 64 -1.11 -9.21 9.26
N SER A 65 -0.05 -9.29 8.45
CA SER A 65 0.75 -10.52 8.30
C SER A 65 1.36 -11.00 9.62
N ASP A 66 1.78 -10.08 10.48
CA ASP A 66 2.38 -10.40 11.76
C ASP A 66 1.35 -10.84 12.83
N LEU A 67 0.08 -10.49 12.64
CA LEU A 67 -1.01 -10.97 13.52
C LEU A 67 -1.24 -12.48 13.39
N SER A 68 -0.78 -13.10 12.30
CA SER A 68 -0.90 -14.54 12.03
C SER A 68 -2.35 -15.04 12.04
N ILE A 69 -3.24 -14.29 11.37
CA ILE A 69 -4.66 -14.59 11.24
C ILE A 69 -4.87 -15.52 10.06
N ASN A 70 -5.80 -16.48 10.19
CA ASN A 70 -6.20 -17.36 9.08
C ASN A 70 -6.93 -16.58 8.00
N LEU A 71 -6.78 -17.00 6.74
CA LEU A 71 -7.47 -16.36 5.61
C LEU A 71 -9.00 -16.45 5.72
N SER A 72 -9.55 -17.46 6.43
CA SER A 72 -10.99 -17.55 6.73
C SER A 72 -11.53 -16.36 7.53
N ASP A 73 -10.69 -15.79 8.40
CA ASP A 73 -11.06 -14.72 9.33
C ASP A 73 -10.75 -13.33 8.77
N LEU A 74 -10.26 -13.27 7.52
CA LEU A 74 -9.92 -12.06 6.79
C LEU A 74 -10.85 -11.86 5.59
N THR A 75 -10.97 -10.63 5.14
CA THR A 75 -11.74 -10.28 3.94
C THR A 75 -11.10 -10.82 2.66
N GLU A 76 -11.88 -10.95 1.59
CA GLU A 76 -11.48 -11.60 0.33
C GLU A 76 -10.21 -11.02 -0.32
N ASN A 77 -9.93 -9.73 -0.10
CA ASN A 77 -8.72 -9.08 -0.61
C ASN A 77 -7.43 -9.76 -0.12
N TYR A 78 -7.40 -10.27 1.11
CA TYR A 78 -6.23 -10.99 1.64
C TYR A 78 -6.06 -12.36 0.98
N LYS A 79 -7.17 -13.05 0.65
CA LYS A 79 -7.14 -14.29 -0.14
C LYS A 79 -6.56 -14.02 -1.54
N VAL A 80 -6.99 -12.92 -2.17
CA VAL A 80 -6.45 -12.51 -3.48
C VAL A 80 -4.95 -12.22 -3.43
N ILE A 81 -4.46 -11.57 -2.36
CA ILE A 81 -3.03 -11.33 -2.17
C ILE A 81 -2.26 -12.65 -2.04
N ALA A 82 -2.75 -13.58 -1.23
CA ALA A 82 -2.14 -14.90 -1.03
C ALA A 82 -2.12 -15.72 -2.34
N LEU A 83 -3.24 -15.73 -3.06
CA LEU A 83 -3.38 -16.40 -4.37
C LEU A 83 -2.46 -15.83 -5.45
N LYS A 84 -2.15 -14.53 -5.41
CA LYS A 84 -1.35 -13.86 -6.45
C LYS A 84 0.01 -14.53 -6.68
N GLY A 85 0.67 -14.99 -5.61
CA GLY A 85 1.91 -15.75 -5.71
C GLY A 85 1.73 -17.07 -6.46
N LYS A 86 0.72 -17.82 -6.10
CA LYS A 86 0.39 -19.13 -6.70
C LYS A 86 -0.06 -19.03 -8.15
N ILE A 87 -0.85 -18.01 -8.48
CA ILE A 87 -1.23 -17.69 -9.86
C ILE A 87 0.01 -17.40 -10.70
N LYS A 88 0.95 -16.62 -10.19
CA LYS A 88 2.20 -16.31 -10.90
C LYS A 88 3.06 -17.55 -11.13
N GLU A 89 3.18 -18.44 -10.14
CA GLU A 89 3.85 -19.73 -10.29
C GLU A 89 3.21 -20.57 -11.42
N MET A 90 1.90 -20.70 -11.41
CA MET A 90 1.13 -21.41 -12.44
C MET A 90 1.36 -20.82 -13.83
N PHE A 91 1.32 -19.50 -13.99
CA PHE A 91 1.57 -18.86 -15.30
C PHE A 91 3.01 -19.03 -15.79
N ASN A 92 3.99 -19.01 -14.90
CA ASN A 92 5.39 -19.19 -15.27
C ASN A 92 5.73 -20.64 -15.64
N SER A 93 4.92 -21.62 -15.24
CA SER A 93 5.14 -23.05 -15.53
C SER A 93 4.36 -23.57 -16.77
N ARG A 94 3.74 -22.67 -17.54
CA ARG A 94 2.89 -23.04 -18.71
C ARG A 94 3.56 -23.99 -19.72
N ASP A 95 4.88 -23.91 -19.84
CA ASP A 95 5.67 -24.75 -20.74
C ASP A 95 6.21 -26.03 -20.07
N SER A 96 5.80 -26.31 -18.84
CA SER A 96 6.18 -27.52 -18.11
C SER A 96 5.40 -28.73 -18.65
N LEU A 97 6.11 -29.83 -18.90
CA LEU A 97 5.48 -31.12 -19.27
C LEU A 97 4.68 -31.74 -18.11
N THR A 98 4.74 -31.15 -16.91
CA THR A 98 4.08 -31.64 -15.71
C THR A 98 3.05 -30.62 -15.22
N MET A 99 1.86 -31.06 -14.83
CA MET A 99 0.80 -30.23 -14.25
C MET A 99 1.00 -29.96 -12.74
N THR A 100 2.25 -29.91 -12.29
CA THR A 100 2.58 -29.82 -10.85
C THR A 100 2.16 -28.50 -10.23
N SER A 101 2.29 -27.40 -11.01
CA SER A 101 1.93 -26.06 -10.54
C SER A 101 0.43 -25.84 -10.49
N GLU A 102 -0.30 -26.38 -11.46
CA GLU A 102 -1.76 -26.36 -11.51
C GLU A 102 -2.34 -27.20 -10.35
N LEU A 103 -1.77 -28.37 -10.09
CA LEU A 103 -2.17 -29.21 -8.97
C LEU A 103 -1.89 -28.53 -7.63
N SER A 104 -0.73 -27.86 -7.50
CA SER A 104 -0.38 -27.08 -6.31
C SER A 104 -1.34 -25.91 -6.10
N PHE A 105 -1.78 -25.27 -7.20
CA PHE A 105 -2.78 -24.21 -7.14
C PHE A 105 -4.14 -24.70 -6.65
N ILE A 106 -4.63 -25.82 -7.17
CA ILE A 106 -5.90 -26.44 -6.73
C ILE A 106 -5.82 -26.83 -5.26
N LYS A 107 -4.74 -27.50 -4.84
CA LYS A 107 -4.54 -27.87 -3.42
C LYS A 107 -4.52 -26.66 -2.50
N PHE A 108 -3.93 -25.54 -2.98
CA PHE A 108 -3.96 -24.29 -2.22
C PHE A 108 -5.39 -23.73 -2.11
N LEU A 109 -6.19 -23.78 -3.18
CA LEU A 109 -7.59 -23.34 -3.14
C LEU A 109 -8.41 -24.14 -2.14
N ASP A 110 -8.26 -25.46 -2.13
CA ASP A 110 -8.98 -26.37 -1.22
C ASP A 110 -8.60 -26.12 0.25
N GLY A 111 -7.37 -25.70 0.53
CA GLY A 111 -6.86 -25.43 1.88
C GLY A 111 -6.77 -23.96 2.26
N ALA A 112 -7.12 -23.03 1.37
CA ALA A 112 -6.85 -21.60 1.52
C ALA A 112 -7.41 -21.00 2.82
N ASP A 113 -8.56 -21.45 3.27
CA ASP A 113 -9.20 -20.93 4.48
C ASP A 113 -8.42 -21.26 5.76
N GLN A 114 -7.60 -22.29 5.76
CA GLN A 114 -6.74 -22.69 6.88
C GLN A 114 -5.34 -22.06 6.81
N GLU A 115 -5.00 -21.45 5.69
CA GLU A 115 -3.69 -20.78 5.52
C GLU A 115 -3.64 -19.49 6.31
N ILE A 116 -2.47 -19.24 6.93
CA ILE A 116 -2.20 -17.96 7.62
C ILE A 116 -1.77 -16.92 6.60
N PHE A 117 -2.37 -15.74 6.63
CA PHE A 117 -1.96 -14.62 5.79
C PHE A 117 -0.50 -14.22 6.05
N LYS A 118 0.32 -14.21 5.00
CA LYS A 118 1.72 -13.80 5.07
C LYS A 118 2.14 -12.96 3.87
N VAL A 119 2.90 -11.91 4.13
CA VAL A 119 3.71 -11.20 3.14
C VAL A 119 5.19 -11.49 3.39
N SER A 120 6.07 -11.14 2.44
CA SER A 120 7.51 -11.37 2.60
C SER A 120 8.06 -10.63 3.84
N ASN A 121 9.04 -11.20 4.53
CA ASN A 121 9.62 -10.63 5.76
C ASN A 121 10.19 -9.21 5.59
N ASN A 122 10.56 -8.83 4.36
CA ASN A 122 11.11 -7.52 4.04
C ASN A 122 10.10 -6.64 3.26
N PHE A 123 8.83 -7.03 3.19
CA PHE A 123 7.84 -6.34 2.36
C PHE A 123 7.72 -4.85 2.68
N SER A 124 7.61 -4.49 3.96
CA SER A 124 7.51 -3.08 4.38
C SER A 124 8.82 -2.31 4.26
N LYS A 125 9.98 -3.00 4.26
CA LYS A 125 11.31 -2.37 4.24
C LYS A 125 11.90 -2.26 2.83
N SER A 126 11.34 -2.98 1.87
CA SER A 126 11.87 -3.05 0.50
C SER A 126 11.07 -2.16 -0.44
N ASP A 127 11.66 -1.06 -0.88
CA ASP A 127 11.10 -0.24 -1.96
C ASP A 127 11.03 -0.98 -3.29
N LYS A 128 11.86 -2.02 -3.44
CA LYS A 128 11.92 -2.87 -4.65
C LYS A 128 10.81 -3.91 -4.71
N ASP A 129 10.20 -4.26 -3.57
CA ASP A 129 9.08 -5.19 -3.57
C ASP A 129 7.80 -4.48 -4.04
N THR A 130 7.51 -4.63 -5.32
CA THR A 130 6.32 -4.09 -6.00
C THR A 130 5.29 -5.18 -6.32
N SER A 131 5.39 -6.33 -5.66
CA SER A 131 4.55 -7.49 -5.97
C SER A 131 3.06 -7.25 -5.69
N ILE A 132 2.74 -6.51 -4.61
CA ILE A 132 1.37 -6.22 -4.18
C ILE A 132 1.07 -4.73 -4.38
N ILE A 133 1.90 -3.84 -3.82
CA ILE A 133 1.73 -2.39 -3.88
C ILE A 133 2.68 -1.80 -4.93
N ASN A 134 2.14 -1.38 -6.08
CA ASN A 134 2.91 -0.85 -7.20
C ASN A 134 2.16 0.29 -7.88
N THR A 135 2.68 1.49 -7.77
CA THR A 135 2.14 2.69 -8.42
C THR A 135 2.54 2.82 -9.89
N LYS A 136 3.57 2.06 -10.34
CA LYS A 136 4.23 2.26 -11.65
C LYS A 136 4.64 3.73 -11.86
N SER A 137 5.08 4.40 -10.80
CA SER A 137 5.46 5.81 -10.76
C SER A 137 4.32 6.76 -11.18
N ASN A 138 3.06 6.35 -10.97
CA ASN A 138 1.89 7.14 -11.29
C ASN A 138 0.73 6.83 -10.33
N LEU A 139 0.75 7.46 -9.16
CA LEU A 139 -0.33 7.37 -8.19
C LEU A 139 -1.48 8.30 -8.59
N ASN A 140 -2.33 7.84 -9.50
CA ASN A 140 -3.58 8.51 -9.82
C ASN A 140 -4.75 7.98 -8.96
N TYR A 141 -5.92 8.58 -9.09
CA TYR A 141 -7.12 8.21 -8.34
C TYR A 141 -7.47 6.71 -8.47
N LYS A 142 -7.38 6.14 -9.67
CA LYS A 142 -7.68 4.71 -9.92
C LYS A 142 -6.71 3.79 -9.18
N VAL A 143 -5.41 4.11 -9.21
CA VAL A 143 -4.38 3.34 -8.50
C VAL A 143 -4.56 3.48 -6.98
N PHE A 144 -4.85 4.69 -6.50
CA PHE A 144 -5.10 4.93 -5.08
C PHE A 144 -6.31 4.12 -4.57
N THR A 145 -7.44 4.17 -5.27
CA THR A 145 -8.63 3.40 -4.88
C THR A 145 -8.41 1.89 -4.93
N SER A 146 -7.61 1.40 -5.90
CA SER A 146 -7.21 -0.01 -5.93
C SER A 146 -6.37 -0.40 -4.71
N PHE A 147 -5.51 0.49 -4.20
CA PHE A 147 -4.76 0.21 -2.96
C PHE A 147 -5.67 0.14 -1.75
N LEU A 148 -6.67 1.02 -1.64
CA LEU A 148 -7.66 0.94 -0.56
C LEU A 148 -8.40 -0.41 -0.59
N GLU A 149 -8.82 -0.86 -1.77
CA GLU A 149 -9.44 -2.17 -1.96
C GLU A 149 -8.50 -3.31 -1.54
N ILE A 150 -7.22 -3.26 -1.94
CA ILE A 150 -6.20 -4.26 -1.58
C ILE A 150 -6.02 -4.36 -0.06
N ILE A 151 -6.01 -3.24 0.66
CA ILE A 151 -5.87 -3.23 2.12
C ILE A 151 -7.19 -3.41 2.87
N GLY A 152 -8.32 -3.58 2.17
CA GLY A 152 -9.63 -3.86 2.75
C GLY A 152 -10.36 -2.63 3.30
N ILE A 153 -9.98 -1.42 2.88
CA ILE A 153 -10.67 -0.19 3.24
C ILE A 153 -11.76 0.11 2.19
N GLY A 154 -13.01 0.16 2.62
CA GLY A 154 -14.14 0.47 1.75
C GLY A 154 -14.06 1.89 1.19
N ARG A 155 -14.32 2.02 -0.11
CA ARG A 155 -14.30 3.32 -0.81
C ARG A 155 -15.20 4.38 -0.16
N LYS A 156 -16.38 3.95 0.33
CA LYS A 156 -17.33 4.83 1.00
C LYS A 156 -16.81 5.33 2.35
N GLU A 157 -16.10 4.51 3.10
CA GLU A 157 -15.54 4.88 4.40
C GLU A 157 -14.44 5.92 4.29
N CYS A 158 -13.60 5.81 3.25
CA CYS A 158 -12.52 6.77 3.01
C CYS A 158 -13.04 8.12 2.50
N LEU A 159 -14.11 8.14 1.69
CA LEU A 159 -14.67 9.38 1.12
C LEU A 159 -15.60 10.11 2.09
N GLN A 160 -16.35 9.40 2.93
CA GLN A 160 -17.21 10.04 3.93
C GLN A 160 -16.43 10.93 4.91
N THR A 161 -15.23 10.52 5.27
CA THR A 161 -14.35 11.34 6.12
C THR A 161 -13.87 12.61 5.41
N GLN A 162 -13.70 12.57 4.08
CA GLN A 162 -13.29 13.75 3.30
C GLN A 162 -14.46 14.71 3.01
N GLU A 163 -15.63 14.20 2.70
CA GLU A 163 -16.82 15.03 2.49
C GLU A 163 -17.18 15.80 3.77
N GLN A 164 -17.16 15.16 4.93
CA GLN A 164 -17.32 15.84 6.22
C GLN A 164 -16.25 16.92 6.48
N TYR A 165 -15.01 16.70 6.04
CA TYR A 165 -13.91 17.67 6.22
C TYR A 165 -13.99 18.83 5.24
N ILE A 166 -14.51 18.61 4.04
CA ILE A 166 -14.73 19.65 3.01
C ILE A 166 -15.93 20.50 3.40
N ASP A 167 -17.03 19.90 3.84
CA ASP A 167 -18.23 20.62 4.27
C ASP A 167 -17.98 21.53 5.47
N VAL A 168 -17.14 21.11 6.44
CA VAL A 168 -16.77 21.94 7.59
C VAL A 168 -15.85 23.11 7.22
N LYS A 169 -15.04 23.00 6.15
CA LYS A 169 -14.11 24.07 5.74
C LYS A 169 -14.69 25.04 4.70
N LEU A 170 -15.72 24.64 3.97
CA LEU A 170 -16.37 25.50 2.96
C LEU A 170 -17.55 26.28 3.51
N LEU A 171 -18.04 25.95 4.72
CA LEU A 171 -19.18 26.60 5.39
C LEU A 171 -18.74 27.56 6.52
N ASN A 172 -17.44 27.76 6.76
CA ASN A 172 -16.84 28.77 7.63
C ASN A 172 -15.89 29.67 6.84
#